data_16efd7c40ffd19cc6119155374f54979
#
_entry.id   16efd7c40ffd19cc6119155374f54979
#
_cell.length_a   1.000
_cell.length_b   1.000
_cell.length_c   1.000
_cell.angle_alpha   90.00
_cell.angle_beta   90.00
_cell.angle_gamma   90.00
#
_symmetry.space_group_name_H-M   'P 1'
#
loop_
_entity.id
_entity.type
_entity.pdbx_description
1 polymer ?
#
loop_
_entity_poly.entity_id
_entity_poly.type
_entity_poly.pdbx_seq_one_letter_code
_entity_poly.pdbx_strand_id
1 'polypeptide(L)'
;MTEFAYLCKMNYGNKYSYRQKSVLLIYTGGTIGMGRNPKTGTLEPLDFDHLIKNVSEFSYINTKVETYQFSQPIDSSDMSPRLWAHLVRIIAESYDSYDGFVILHGTDTMAYTASALSFMLENLTKPVVLTGSQLPIGQPRTDGKENLVTSIEIASTYNEMGHAVVPEVCIYFSGRLLRGNRSTKQNADGFDAFETFNIHTFAMPA
;
A
#
# COMPACT_ATOMS: atom_id res chain seq x y z
N MET A 1 -10.42 -22.92 5.29
CA MET A 1 -9.07 -22.30 5.26
C MET A 1 -9.10 -21.32 4.10
N THR A 2 -9.06 -20.03 4.39
CA THR A 2 -9.12 -19.00 3.36
C THR A 2 -7.80 -18.97 2.56
N GLU A 3 -7.87 -18.63 1.30
CA GLU A 3 -6.73 -18.57 0.36
C GLU A 3 -5.53 -17.75 0.90
N PHE A 4 -5.80 -16.74 1.72
CA PHE A 4 -4.77 -15.91 2.36
C PHE A 4 -3.98 -16.66 3.47
N ALA A 5 -4.64 -17.48 4.27
CA ALA A 5 -3.95 -18.35 5.25
C ALA A 5 -3.11 -19.42 4.56
N TYR A 6 -3.47 -19.80 3.35
CA TYR A 6 -2.68 -20.66 2.48
C TYR A 6 -1.43 -19.93 1.95
N LEU A 7 -1.58 -18.66 1.55
CA LEU A 7 -0.49 -17.81 1.07
C LEU A 7 0.57 -17.54 2.15
N CYS A 8 0.15 -17.26 3.39
CA CYS A 8 1.10 -17.07 4.51
C CYS A 8 1.82 -18.36 4.91
N LYS A 9 1.20 -19.54 4.77
CA LYS A 9 1.84 -20.82 5.09
C LYS A 9 2.84 -21.31 4.04
N MET A 10 2.76 -20.85 2.81
CA MET A 10 3.69 -21.28 1.75
C MET A 10 5.12 -20.72 1.91
N ASN A 11 5.32 -19.67 2.71
CA ASN A 11 6.64 -19.08 2.93
C ASN A 11 7.49 -19.75 4.02
N TYR A 12 6.95 -20.72 4.75
CA TYR A 12 7.69 -21.44 5.81
C TYR A 12 8.09 -22.84 5.36
N GLY A 13 9.09 -22.97 4.51
CA GLY A 13 9.71 -24.29 4.39
C GLY A 13 10.31 -24.76 3.08
N ASN A 14 10.57 -23.95 2.08
CA ASN A 14 11.28 -24.43 0.89
C ASN A 14 12.63 -23.73 0.69
N LYS A 15 13.72 -24.53 0.72
CA LYS A 15 15.12 -24.16 0.42
C LYS A 15 15.34 -23.90 -1.07
N TYR A 16 14.52 -23.08 -1.72
CA TYR A 16 14.87 -22.50 -2.99
C TYR A 16 15.43 -21.10 -2.70
N SER A 17 16.61 -20.84 -3.25
CA SER A 17 17.23 -19.51 -3.25
C SER A 17 16.36 -18.55 -4.07
N TYR A 18 15.23 -18.12 -3.49
CA TYR A 18 14.45 -17.05 -4.09
C TYR A 18 15.21 -15.74 -3.90
N ARG A 19 15.48 -15.05 -5.01
CA ARG A 19 15.93 -13.66 -4.96
C ARG A 19 15.01 -12.87 -4.02
N GLN A 20 15.59 -12.16 -3.07
CA GLN A 20 14.85 -11.25 -2.22
C GLN A 20 14.03 -10.30 -3.11
N LYS A 21 12.74 -10.22 -2.86
CA LYS A 21 11.84 -9.34 -3.59
C LYS A 21 12.11 -7.89 -3.23
N SER A 22 11.83 -7.00 -4.18
CA SER A 22 12.00 -5.56 -4.01
C SER A 22 10.68 -4.83 -4.27
N VAL A 23 10.31 -3.92 -3.38
CA VAL A 23 9.09 -3.12 -3.45
C VAL A 23 9.45 -1.65 -3.45
N LEU A 24 8.86 -0.88 -4.37
CA LEU A 24 8.91 0.58 -4.34
C LEU A 24 7.72 1.11 -3.54
N LEU A 25 8.03 1.78 -2.44
CA LEU A 25 7.06 2.45 -1.59
C LEU A 25 6.98 3.93 -1.99
N ILE A 26 5.84 4.33 -2.56
CA ILE A 26 5.59 5.68 -3.07
C ILE A 26 4.75 6.43 -2.04
N TYR A 27 5.34 7.45 -1.41
CA TYR A 27 4.63 8.32 -0.48
C TYR A 27 4.12 9.56 -1.20
N THR A 28 2.80 9.65 -1.38
CA THR A 28 2.16 10.83 -1.97
C THR A 28 1.73 11.85 -0.94
N GLY A 29 1.48 11.43 0.29
CA GLY A 29 0.91 12.23 1.38
C GLY A 29 -0.06 11.42 2.24
N GLY A 30 -0.94 12.13 2.92
CA GLY A 30 -1.95 11.54 3.80
C GLY A 30 -1.51 11.38 5.25
N THR A 31 -2.47 11.07 6.10
CA THR A 31 -2.34 11.01 7.56
C THR A 31 -1.24 10.06 8.04
N ILE A 32 -1.01 8.97 7.32
CA ILE A 32 -0.01 7.95 7.70
C ILE A 32 1.39 8.52 7.91
N GLY A 33 1.82 9.48 7.07
CA GLY A 33 3.13 10.12 7.14
C GLY A 33 3.16 11.42 7.95
N MET A 34 2.12 11.71 8.72
CA MET A 34 2.06 12.88 9.58
C MET A 34 2.58 12.59 10.97
N GLY A 35 3.20 13.59 11.59
CA GLY A 35 3.60 13.57 13.00
C GLY A 35 3.03 14.75 13.74
N ARG A 36 2.81 14.60 15.04
CA ARG A 36 2.38 15.71 15.88
C ARG A 36 3.59 16.53 16.31
N ASN A 37 3.62 17.80 15.93
CA ASN A 37 4.64 18.73 16.42
C ASN A 37 4.48 18.91 17.94
N PRO A 38 5.51 18.60 18.75
CA PRO A 38 5.41 18.65 20.20
C PRO A 38 5.22 20.08 20.76
N LYS A 39 5.54 21.11 19.97
CA LYS A 39 5.42 22.51 20.39
C LYS A 39 4.06 23.12 20.05
N THR A 40 3.53 22.81 18.86
CA THR A 40 2.29 23.41 18.36
C THR A 40 1.08 22.47 18.50
N GLY A 41 1.33 21.17 18.63
CA GLY A 41 0.28 20.14 18.64
C GLY A 41 -0.32 19.86 17.26
N THR A 42 0.09 20.58 16.22
CA THR A 42 -0.37 20.40 14.84
C THR A 42 0.21 19.16 14.20
N LEU A 43 -0.51 18.58 13.24
CA LEU A 43 0.01 17.52 12.39
C LEU A 43 0.87 18.14 11.27
N GLU A 44 2.08 17.64 11.13
CA GLU A 44 3.05 18.07 10.12
C GLU A 44 3.62 16.85 9.38
N PRO A 45 3.96 16.95 8.09
CA PRO A 45 4.61 15.87 7.38
C PRO A 45 5.93 15.48 8.04
N LEU A 46 6.15 14.18 8.23
CA LEU A 46 7.41 13.64 8.73
C LEU A 46 8.36 13.33 7.57
N ASP A 47 9.66 13.28 7.89
CA ASP A 47 10.63 12.61 7.04
C ASP A 47 10.28 11.12 6.97
N PHE A 48 9.75 10.71 5.82
CA PHE A 48 9.20 9.38 5.65
C PHE A 48 10.29 8.30 5.68
N ASP A 49 11.48 8.57 5.16
CA ASP A 49 12.60 7.64 5.23
C ASP A 49 13.05 7.38 6.67
N HIS A 50 13.05 8.42 7.50
CA HIS A 50 13.34 8.28 8.92
C HIS A 50 12.24 7.47 9.64
N LEU A 51 11.00 7.68 9.25
CA LEU A 51 9.86 7.00 9.84
C LEU A 51 9.89 5.50 9.54
N ILE A 52 10.14 5.11 8.27
CA ILE A 52 10.26 3.72 7.85
C ILE A 52 11.35 2.98 8.63
N LYS A 53 12.50 3.61 8.83
CA LYS A 53 13.61 3.01 9.61
C LYS A 53 13.25 2.72 11.06
N ASN A 54 12.25 3.39 11.61
CA ASN A 54 11.79 3.21 12.99
C ASN A 54 10.58 2.27 13.13
N VAL A 55 10.06 1.73 12.03
CA VAL A 55 9.03 0.68 12.06
C VAL A 55 9.73 -0.66 12.24
N SER A 56 9.78 -1.15 13.48
CA SER A 56 10.46 -2.39 13.85
C SER A 56 9.99 -3.61 13.07
N GLU A 57 8.74 -3.59 12.64
CA GLU A 57 8.07 -4.66 11.91
C GLU A 57 8.72 -4.94 10.56
N PHE A 58 9.41 -3.97 9.96
CA PHE A 58 10.18 -4.18 8.72
C PHE A 58 11.33 -5.19 8.87
N SER A 59 11.86 -5.36 10.08
CA SER A 59 12.90 -6.36 10.33
C SER A 59 12.44 -7.81 10.12
N TYR A 60 11.14 -8.03 10.12
CA TYR A 60 10.54 -9.37 9.92
C TYR A 60 10.13 -9.63 8.46
N ILE A 61 10.16 -8.61 7.60
CA ILE A 61 9.78 -8.73 6.19
C ILE A 61 11.03 -9.06 5.36
N ASN A 62 11.04 -10.21 4.69
CA ASN A 62 12.13 -10.56 3.78
C ASN A 62 11.97 -9.90 2.39
N THR A 63 11.77 -8.58 2.39
CA THR A 63 11.57 -7.77 1.17
C THR A 63 12.42 -6.53 1.26
N LYS A 64 13.15 -6.22 0.19
CA LYS A 64 13.86 -4.95 0.07
C LYS A 64 12.84 -3.85 -0.23
N VAL A 65 12.75 -2.84 0.62
CA VAL A 65 11.87 -1.70 0.42
C VAL A 65 12.71 -0.48 0.10
N GLU A 66 12.43 0.14 -1.04
CA GLU A 66 12.96 1.45 -1.41
C GLU A 66 11.83 2.46 -1.45
N THR A 67 12.14 3.72 -1.14
CA THR A 67 11.14 4.77 -1.00
C THR A 67 11.26 5.80 -2.11
N TYR A 68 10.11 6.29 -2.58
CA TYR A 68 9.98 7.48 -3.40
C TYR A 68 9.00 8.43 -2.73
N GLN A 69 9.45 9.61 -2.40
CA GLN A 69 8.60 10.62 -1.76
C GLN A 69 8.32 11.77 -2.71
N PHE A 70 7.07 12.20 -2.78
CA PHE A 70 6.71 13.45 -3.47
C PHE A 70 7.38 14.63 -2.75
N SER A 71 7.91 15.57 -3.52
CA SER A 71 8.63 16.74 -2.99
C SER A 71 7.76 17.58 -2.03
N GLN A 72 6.45 17.56 -2.25
CA GLN A 72 5.45 18.11 -1.35
C GLN A 72 4.38 17.05 -1.13
N PRO A 73 4.16 16.59 0.11
CA PRO A 73 3.05 15.71 0.42
C PRO A 73 1.72 16.37 0.05
N ILE A 74 0.85 15.59 -0.58
CA ILE A 74 -0.42 16.06 -1.14
C ILE A 74 -1.54 15.68 -0.17
N ASP A 75 -2.44 16.60 0.11
CA ASP A 75 -3.76 16.25 0.61
C ASP A 75 -4.51 15.50 -0.50
N SER A 76 -5.10 14.36 -0.16
CA SER A 76 -5.78 13.55 -1.17
C SER A 76 -6.98 14.26 -1.80
N SER A 77 -7.56 15.27 -1.15
CA SER A 77 -8.60 16.12 -1.74
C SER A 77 -8.11 16.94 -2.95
N ASP A 78 -6.80 17.17 -3.06
CA ASP A 78 -6.16 17.87 -4.17
C ASP A 78 -5.71 16.92 -5.30
N MET A 79 -6.05 15.63 -5.22
CA MET A 79 -5.73 14.67 -6.28
C MET A 79 -6.36 15.06 -7.61
N SER A 80 -5.62 14.86 -8.68
CA SER A 80 -6.02 15.28 -10.04
C SER A 80 -5.52 14.30 -11.10
N PRO A 81 -6.09 14.32 -12.31
CA PRO A 81 -5.60 13.49 -13.43
C PRO A 81 -4.11 13.68 -13.74
N ARG A 82 -3.57 14.88 -13.51
CA ARG A 82 -2.14 15.16 -13.69
C ARG A 82 -1.29 14.40 -12.67
N LEU A 83 -1.75 14.29 -11.43
CA LEU A 83 -1.06 13.54 -10.37
C LEU A 83 -1.18 12.03 -10.59
N TRP A 84 -2.30 11.54 -11.09
CA TRP A 84 -2.43 10.14 -11.50
C TRP A 84 -1.46 9.81 -12.64
N ALA A 85 -1.36 10.66 -13.66
CA ALA A 85 -0.39 10.49 -14.76
C ALA A 85 1.07 10.52 -14.22
N HIS A 86 1.35 11.31 -13.20
CA HIS A 86 2.66 11.31 -12.55
C HIS A 86 2.95 9.99 -11.83
N LEU A 87 1.98 9.44 -11.08
CA LEU A 87 2.10 8.12 -10.45
C LEU A 87 2.33 7.01 -11.49
N VAL A 88 1.57 7.01 -12.57
CA VAL A 88 1.76 6.07 -13.69
C VAL A 88 3.18 6.15 -14.25
N ARG A 89 3.71 7.35 -14.43
CA ARG A 89 5.09 7.54 -14.91
C ARG A 89 6.13 6.95 -13.95
N ILE A 90 6.01 7.23 -12.65
CA ILE A 90 6.92 6.67 -11.62
C ILE A 90 6.90 5.14 -11.68
N ILE A 91 5.71 4.53 -11.73
CA ILE A 91 5.55 3.09 -11.81
C ILE A 91 6.17 2.56 -13.10
N ALA A 92 5.87 3.17 -14.25
CA ALA A 92 6.37 2.72 -15.54
C ALA A 92 7.90 2.80 -15.64
N GLU A 93 8.50 3.92 -15.21
CA GLU A 93 9.96 4.10 -15.21
C GLU A 93 10.68 3.13 -14.24
N SER A 94 9.99 2.69 -13.19
CA SER A 94 10.52 1.79 -12.16
C SER A 94 10.11 0.32 -12.37
N TYR A 95 9.28 0.02 -13.38
CA TYR A 95 8.58 -1.25 -13.49
C TYR A 95 9.52 -2.46 -13.50
N ASP A 96 10.63 -2.38 -14.23
CA ASP A 96 11.58 -3.49 -14.34
C ASP A 96 12.48 -3.65 -13.10
N SER A 97 12.61 -2.60 -12.30
CA SER A 97 13.50 -2.57 -11.13
C SER A 97 12.89 -3.18 -9.86
N TYR A 98 11.56 -3.18 -9.76
CA TYR A 98 10.85 -3.64 -8.57
C TYR A 98 9.87 -4.77 -8.88
N ASP A 99 9.63 -5.62 -7.89
CA ASP A 99 8.67 -6.72 -7.98
C ASP A 99 7.22 -6.27 -7.67
N GLY A 100 7.05 -5.16 -6.95
CA GLY A 100 5.75 -4.61 -6.63
C GLY A 100 5.81 -3.17 -6.19
N PHE A 101 4.65 -2.55 -6.07
CA PHE A 101 4.50 -1.13 -5.74
C PHE A 101 3.49 -0.96 -4.61
N VAL A 102 3.84 -0.14 -3.63
CA VAL A 102 2.91 0.28 -2.57
C VAL A 102 2.79 1.80 -2.63
N ILE A 103 1.57 2.33 -2.65
CA ILE A 103 1.30 3.76 -2.69
C ILE A 103 0.63 4.16 -1.38
N LEU A 104 1.32 4.99 -0.58
CA LEU A 104 0.73 5.61 0.58
C LEU A 104 -0.03 6.87 0.17
N HIS A 105 -1.30 6.90 0.51
CA HIS A 105 -2.26 7.86 -0.01
C HIS A 105 -3.23 8.29 1.10
N GLY A 106 -3.71 9.53 1.04
CA GLY A 106 -4.80 9.99 1.91
C GLY A 106 -6.10 9.23 1.60
N THR A 107 -6.90 8.95 2.62
CA THR A 107 -8.06 8.05 2.48
C THR A 107 -9.22 8.63 1.67
N ASP A 108 -9.36 9.97 1.59
CA ASP A 108 -10.56 10.62 1.02
C ASP A 108 -10.77 10.31 -0.47
N THR A 109 -9.71 10.29 -1.24
CA THR A 109 -9.78 10.01 -2.68
C THR A 109 -9.01 8.76 -3.12
N MET A 110 -8.57 7.92 -2.17
CA MET A 110 -7.82 6.70 -2.48
C MET A 110 -8.59 5.77 -3.44
N ALA A 111 -9.90 5.60 -3.25
CA ALA A 111 -10.73 4.78 -4.14
C ALA A 111 -10.78 5.33 -5.57
N TYR A 112 -10.81 6.65 -5.74
CA TYR A 112 -10.76 7.28 -7.07
C TYR A 112 -9.39 7.09 -7.72
N THR A 113 -8.30 7.28 -6.96
CA THR A 113 -6.94 7.04 -7.45
C THR A 113 -6.74 5.58 -7.84
N ALA A 114 -7.18 4.64 -6.99
CA ALA A 114 -7.09 3.21 -7.29
C ALA A 114 -7.89 2.84 -8.55
N SER A 115 -9.08 3.40 -8.70
CA SER A 115 -9.89 3.20 -9.91
C SER A 115 -9.20 3.76 -11.15
N ALA A 116 -8.69 5.00 -11.09
CA ALA A 116 -7.98 5.61 -12.21
C ALA A 116 -6.75 4.79 -12.62
N LEU A 117 -5.91 4.41 -11.67
CA LEU A 117 -4.72 3.61 -11.94
C LEU A 117 -5.06 2.23 -12.51
N SER A 118 -6.19 1.62 -12.11
CA SER A 118 -6.65 0.34 -12.66
C SER A 118 -6.94 0.39 -14.18
N PHE A 119 -7.29 1.56 -14.70
CA PHE A 119 -7.52 1.76 -16.14
C PHE A 119 -6.34 2.38 -16.88
N MET A 120 -5.44 3.06 -16.17
CA MET A 120 -4.26 3.70 -16.75
C MET A 120 -3.05 2.77 -16.85
N LEU A 121 -2.97 1.74 -15.99
CA LEU A 121 -1.91 0.74 -15.97
C LEU A 121 -2.38 -0.52 -16.69
N GLU A 122 -2.07 -0.62 -17.98
CA GLU A 122 -2.45 -1.77 -18.80
C GLU A 122 -1.46 -2.94 -18.63
N ASN A 123 -1.97 -4.17 -18.75
CA ASN A 123 -1.18 -5.41 -18.76
C ASN A 123 -0.29 -5.59 -17.51
N LEU A 124 -0.79 -5.19 -16.33
CA LEU A 124 -0.06 -5.38 -15.08
C LEU A 124 0.25 -6.86 -14.84
N THR A 125 1.50 -7.15 -14.53
CA THR A 125 2.00 -8.44 -14.06
C THR A 125 2.53 -8.37 -12.64
N LYS A 126 2.54 -7.18 -12.04
CA LYS A 126 3.03 -6.88 -10.69
C LYS A 126 1.94 -6.19 -9.88
N PRO A 127 1.93 -6.39 -8.54
CA PRO A 127 0.96 -5.74 -7.68
C PRO A 127 1.20 -4.22 -7.60
N VAL A 128 0.11 -3.45 -7.55
CA VAL A 128 0.09 -2.04 -7.17
C VAL A 128 -0.91 -1.86 -6.04
N VAL A 129 -0.42 -1.75 -4.82
CA VAL A 129 -1.26 -1.73 -3.61
C VAL A 129 -1.34 -0.31 -3.06
N LEU A 130 -2.54 0.27 -3.03
CA LEU A 130 -2.77 1.53 -2.34
C LEU A 130 -3.13 1.24 -0.89
N THR A 131 -2.61 2.06 0.01
CA THR A 131 -2.94 2.02 1.43
C THR A 131 -2.72 3.38 2.08
N GLY A 132 -3.09 3.47 3.34
CA GLY A 132 -2.97 4.67 4.16
C GLY A 132 -3.35 4.36 5.59
N SER A 133 -3.73 5.38 6.35
CA SER A 133 -4.25 5.19 7.71
C SER A 133 -5.19 6.29 8.13
N GLN A 134 -6.04 5.99 9.11
CA GLN A 134 -6.84 7.01 9.79
C GLN A 134 -6.01 7.74 10.86
N LEU A 135 -5.02 7.08 11.46
CA LEU A 135 -4.14 7.68 12.44
C LEU A 135 -2.69 7.76 11.93
N PRO A 136 -1.94 8.81 12.27
CA PRO A 136 -0.51 8.87 12.00
C PRO A 136 0.22 7.62 12.50
N ILE A 137 1.19 7.12 11.71
CA ILE A 137 1.88 5.86 12.00
C ILE A 137 2.66 5.87 13.32
N GLY A 138 3.08 7.03 13.79
CA GLY A 138 3.75 7.20 15.08
C GLY A 138 2.82 7.27 16.29
N GLN A 139 1.50 7.23 16.11
CA GLN A 139 0.57 7.29 17.23
C GLN A 139 0.29 5.92 17.85
N PRO A 140 0.00 5.86 19.16
CA PRO A 140 -0.52 4.63 19.78
C PRO A 140 -1.79 4.17 19.09
N ARG A 141 -1.92 2.85 18.89
CA ARG A 141 -3.09 2.20 18.26
C ARG A 141 -3.35 2.63 16.81
N THR A 142 -2.30 3.10 16.10
CA THR A 142 -2.40 3.39 14.67
C THR A 142 -2.74 2.13 13.89
N ASP A 143 -3.63 2.28 12.91
CA ASP A 143 -3.88 1.30 11.84
C ASP A 143 -2.78 1.31 10.76
N GLY A 144 -1.96 2.37 10.74
CA GLY A 144 -0.97 2.59 9.69
C GLY A 144 0.12 1.54 9.62
N LYS A 145 0.57 0.98 10.73
CA LYS A 145 1.64 -0.02 10.74
C LYS A 145 1.19 -1.33 10.09
N GLU A 146 0.04 -1.84 10.51
CA GLU A 146 -0.53 -3.07 9.96
C GLU A 146 -0.86 -2.89 8.48
N ASN A 147 -1.52 -1.79 8.12
CA ASN A 147 -1.84 -1.47 6.73
C ASN A 147 -0.59 -1.42 5.84
N LEU A 148 0.48 -0.79 6.32
CA LEU A 148 1.74 -0.66 5.57
C LEU A 148 2.45 -2.01 5.42
N VAL A 149 2.66 -2.72 6.52
CA VAL A 149 3.39 -4.00 6.56
C VAL A 149 2.71 -5.02 5.65
N THR A 150 1.41 -5.22 5.81
CA THR A 150 0.66 -6.18 4.99
C THR A 150 0.58 -5.77 3.52
N SER A 151 0.51 -4.46 3.22
CA SER A 151 0.59 -4.00 1.82
C SER A 151 1.91 -4.35 1.16
N ILE A 152 3.03 -4.26 1.87
CA ILE A 152 4.35 -4.66 1.37
C ILE A 152 4.44 -6.18 1.17
N GLU A 153 3.90 -6.96 2.10
CA GLU A 153 3.82 -8.41 1.97
C GLU A 153 3.00 -8.82 0.73
N ILE A 154 1.83 -8.23 0.53
CA ILE A 154 1.01 -8.46 -0.67
C ILE A 154 1.79 -8.08 -1.94
N ALA A 155 2.44 -6.92 -1.96
CA ALA A 155 3.20 -6.43 -3.10
C ALA A 155 4.42 -7.30 -3.43
N SER A 156 4.92 -8.08 -2.48
CA SER A 156 6.08 -8.99 -2.64
C SER A 156 5.70 -10.47 -2.73
N THR A 157 4.39 -10.81 -2.69
CA THR A 157 3.94 -12.21 -2.69
C THR A 157 3.81 -12.75 -4.11
N TYR A 158 4.55 -13.84 -4.37
CA TYR A 158 4.64 -14.52 -5.65
C TYR A 158 4.42 -16.02 -5.46
N ASN A 159 3.80 -16.66 -6.44
CA ASN A 159 3.63 -18.11 -6.46
C ASN A 159 4.92 -18.85 -6.85
N GLU A 160 4.91 -20.18 -6.79
CA GLU A 160 6.05 -21.03 -7.10
C GLU A 160 6.53 -20.90 -8.57
N MET A 161 5.65 -20.45 -9.47
CA MET A 161 5.95 -20.21 -10.88
C MET A 161 6.57 -18.83 -11.12
N GLY A 162 6.74 -18.01 -10.07
CA GLY A 162 7.30 -16.67 -10.17
C GLY A 162 6.31 -15.61 -10.66
N HIS A 163 5.01 -15.88 -10.63
CA HIS A 163 3.97 -14.90 -10.94
C HIS A 163 3.47 -14.23 -9.65
N ALA A 164 3.20 -12.94 -9.72
CA ALA A 164 2.56 -12.22 -8.64
C ALA A 164 1.20 -12.84 -8.33
N VAL A 165 0.86 -12.97 -7.05
CA VAL A 165 -0.44 -13.54 -6.64
C VAL A 165 -1.58 -12.56 -6.94
N VAL A 166 -1.33 -11.26 -6.83
CA VAL A 166 -2.30 -10.20 -7.11
C VAL A 166 -1.72 -9.21 -8.11
N PRO A 167 -1.69 -9.53 -9.42
CA PRO A 167 -1.13 -8.65 -10.44
C PRO A 167 -2.14 -7.58 -10.87
N GLU A 168 -2.67 -6.83 -9.91
CA GLU A 168 -3.71 -5.82 -10.12
C GLU A 168 -3.44 -4.57 -9.27
N VAL A 169 -4.16 -3.49 -9.59
CA VAL A 169 -4.30 -2.35 -8.67
C VAL A 169 -5.33 -2.71 -7.61
N CYS A 170 -4.95 -2.63 -6.35
CA CYS A 170 -5.83 -2.93 -5.22
C CYS A 170 -5.66 -1.92 -4.08
N ILE A 171 -6.62 -1.91 -3.17
CA ILE A 171 -6.54 -1.21 -1.88
C ILE A 171 -6.44 -2.27 -0.80
N TYR A 172 -5.44 -2.13 0.07
CA TYR A 172 -5.41 -2.85 1.34
C TYR A 172 -5.69 -1.89 2.49
N PHE A 173 -6.71 -2.18 3.27
CA PHE A 173 -7.10 -1.35 4.40
C PHE A 173 -7.87 -2.16 5.45
N SER A 174 -7.49 -2.02 6.72
CA SER A 174 -8.18 -2.65 7.85
C SER A 174 -8.46 -4.15 7.64
N GLY A 175 -7.43 -4.92 7.23
CA GLY A 175 -7.54 -6.35 7.05
C GLY A 175 -8.27 -6.82 5.79
N ARG A 176 -8.60 -5.92 4.87
CA ARG A 176 -9.29 -6.26 3.62
C ARG A 176 -8.46 -5.88 2.41
N LEU A 177 -8.34 -6.81 1.47
CA LEU A 177 -7.77 -6.55 0.14
C LEU A 177 -8.89 -6.39 -0.87
N LEU A 178 -9.02 -5.21 -1.43
CA LEU A 178 -10.11 -4.81 -2.31
C LEU A 178 -9.58 -4.51 -3.70
N ARG A 179 -10.30 -4.90 -4.76
CA ARG A 179 -9.97 -4.51 -6.13
C ARG A 179 -10.11 -3.01 -6.32
N GLY A 180 -9.10 -2.34 -6.86
CA GLY A 180 -9.01 -0.89 -6.92
C GLY A 180 -10.19 -0.21 -7.62
N ASN A 181 -10.64 -0.75 -8.76
CA ASN A 181 -11.78 -0.20 -9.51
C ASN A 181 -13.16 -0.68 -9.02
N ARG A 182 -13.23 -1.35 -7.86
CA ARG A 182 -14.47 -1.83 -7.25
C ARG A 182 -14.64 -1.35 -5.82
N SER A 183 -13.74 -0.49 -5.37
CA SER A 183 -13.72 0.00 -3.99
C SER A 183 -14.36 1.37 -3.89
N THR A 184 -14.95 1.64 -2.74
CA THR A 184 -15.44 2.98 -2.38
C THR A 184 -15.16 3.26 -0.91
N LYS A 185 -14.91 4.54 -0.57
CA LYS A 185 -14.85 4.98 0.82
C LYS A 185 -16.28 5.18 1.34
N GLN A 186 -16.66 4.41 2.35
CA GLN A 186 -17.99 4.50 2.94
C GLN A 186 -17.99 5.12 4.34
N ASN A 187 -16.83 5.15 5.00
CA ASN A 187 -16.71 5.68 6.35
C ASN A 187 -15.59 6.72 6.39
N ALA A 188 -15.90 7.92 6.92
CA ALA A 188 -14.94 9.01 7.01
C ALA A 188 -13.92 8.81 8.14
N ASP A 189 -14.36 8.29 9.29
CA ASP A 189 -13.59 8.27 10.55
C ASP A 189 -13.26 6.85 11.05
N GLY A 190 -14.02 5.84 10.62
CA GLY A 190 -13.83 4.45 11.06
C GLY A 190 -12.64 3.79 10.40
N PHE A 191 -12.04 2.81 11.09
CA PHE A 191 -10.96 2.01 10.51
C PHE A 191 -11.42 1.14 9.34
N ASP A 192 -12.69 0.72 9.30
CA ASP A 192 -13.33 0.02 8.17
C ASP A 192 -13.78 1.00 7.07
N ALA A 193 -12.85 1.84 6.62
CA ALA A 193 -13.15 2.97 5.75
C ALA A 193 -13.58 2.58 4.33
N PHE A 194 -13.18 1.41 3.82
CA PHE A 194 -13.39 1.00 2.43
C PHE A 194 -14.23 -0.25 2.30
N GLU A 195 -15.06 -0.30 1.26
CA GLU A 195 -15.92 -1.43 0.94
C GLU A 195 -16.01 -1.69 -0.57
N THR A 196 -16.49 -2.90 -0.90
CA THR A 196 -16.87 -3.30 -2.26
C THR A 196 -18.27 -3.91 -2.21
N PHE A 197 -19.20 -3.43 -3.05
CA PHE A 197 -20.61 -3.80 -2.96
C PHE A 197 -21.03 -4.97 -3.87
N ASN A 198 -20.35 -5.16 -4.98
CA ASN A 198 -20.79 -6.06 -6.05
C ASN A 198 -19.81 -7.20 -6.35
N ILE A 199 -18.79 -7.35 -5.55
CA ILE A 199 -17.75 -8.37 -5.70
C ILE A 199 -17.18 -8.72 -4.34
N HIS A 200 -16.75 -9.97 -4.16
CA HIS A 200 -16.08 -10.36 -2.94
C HIS A 200 -14.69 -9.69 -2.82
N THR A 201 -14.26 -9.45 -1.59
CA THR A 201 -12.88 -9.07 -1.28
C THR A 201 -11.94 -10.17 -1.78
N PHE A 202 -10.74 -9.81 -2.24
CA PHE A 202 -9.73 -10.80 -2.61
C PHE A 202 -9.31 -11.66 -1.42
N ALA A 203 -9.15 -11.02 -0.27
CA ALA A 203 -8.76 -11.68 0.97
C ALA A 203 -9.27 -10.90 2.18
N MET A 204 -9.56 -11.64 3.25
CA MET A 204 -9.68 -11.14 4.60
C MET A 204 -8.71 -11.93 5.47
N PRO A 205 -8.02 -11.31 6.44
CA PRO A 205 -7.24 -12.08 7.38
C PRO A 205 -8.12 -13.07 8.15
N ALA A 206 -7.55 -14.20 8.45
CA ALA A 206 -8.18 -15.23 9.27
C ALA A 206 -8.25 -14.81 10.74
#